data_0cea142d5c6ca9d25ebc7683b269a955
#
_entry.id   0cea142d5c6ca9d25ebc7683b269a955
#
_cell.length_a   1.000
_cell.length_b   1.000
_cell.length_c   1.000
_cell.angle_alpha   90.00
_cell.angle_beta   90.00
_cell.angle_gamma   90.00
#
_symmetry.space_group_name_H-M   'P 1'
#
loop_
_entity.id
_entity.type
_entity.pdbx_description
1 polymer ?
#
loop_
_entity_poly.entity_id
_entity_poly.type
_entity_poly.pdbx_seq_one_letter_code
_entity_poly.pdbx_strand_id
1 'polypeptide(L)'
;MNTLKQPIIFLLGPTASGKTDWAIHWQNTFDAIEIISVDSVMVYKECNIGSAKPSNDVLQSHPHHLVNYVSLNCIFSVADFYKSALKLIEDIHSREKIPLLVGGSMMYFNILKHGISSLPSADLAFRKTLEEKILKGGIENLFKDLARLDPEAAKSIKPHDSQRIIRALEIININKKSVGASIADSNSVALQEKYDLIEYGIFPAQRIELHKRIETRQDKLVGKKLIEEILQIKDIFNISSSHPAMKAINYRQGLQVINGQLKKSELFEKSLFATRQLAKRQCTWMRGWENLSCFDLFNLELATEKLKNQLNFL
;
A
#
# COMPACT_ATOMS: atom_id res chain seq x y z
N MET A 1 1.82 -36.54 -10.11
CA MET A 1 2.11 -35.55 -11.16
C MET A 1 2.38 -34.23 -10.45
N ASN A 2 3.61 -33.68 -10.54
CA ASN A 2 3.88 -32.33 -10.06
C ASN A 2 3.16 -31.36 -11.00
N THR A 3 1.98 -30.91 -10.63
CA THR A 3 1.34 -29.80 -11.35
C THR A 3 2.24 -28.58 -11.20
N LEU A 4 2.76 -28.08 -12.30
CA LEU A 4 3.52 -26.83 -12.33
C LEU A 4 2.67 -25.75 -11.68
N LYS A 5 3.26 -25.01 -10.73
CA LYS A 5 2.56 -23.90 -10.07
C LYS A 5 2.33 -22.79 -11.09
N GLN A 6 1.12 -22.22 -11.10
CA GLN A 6 0.82 -21.07 -11.96
C GLN A 6 1.63 -19.84 -11.52
N PRO A 7 2.16 -19.04 -12.46
CA PRO A 7 3.00 -17.88 -12.15
C PRO A 7 2.19 -16.69 -11.67
N ILE A 8 2.76 -15.94 -10.72
CA ILE A 8 2.31 -14.61 -10.31
C ILE A 8 3.52 -13.68 -10.36
N ILE A 9 3.38 -12.53 -10.98
CA ILE A 9 4.46 -11.54 -11.06
C ILE A 9 4.21 -10.43 -10.02
N PHE A 10 5.21 -10.15 -9.20
CA PHE A 10 5.27 -8.98 -8.32
C PHE A 10 6.22 -7.94 -8.92
N LEU A 11 5.76 -6.70 -9.09
CA LEU A 11 6.58 -5.55 -9.47
C LEU A 11 6.53 -4.50 -8.35
N LEU A 12 7.52 -4.57 -7.47
CA LEU A 12 7.68 -3.66 -6.35
C LEU A 12 8.57 -2.47 -6.75
N GLY A 13 8.37 -1.35 -6.08
CA GLY A 13 9.28 -0.21 -6.23
C GLY A 13 8.81 1.02 -5.44
N PRO A 14 9.70 1.97 -5.16
CA PRO A 14 9.32 3.20 -4.49
C PRO A 14 8.42 4.06 -5.38
N THR A 15 7.73 5.01 -4.76
CA THR A 15 6.98 6.02 -5.53
C THR A 15 7.89 6.74 -6.52
N ALA A 16 7.39 7.09 -7.70
CA ALA A 16 8.11 7.69 -8.81
C ALA A 16 9.21 6.84 -9.47
N SER A 17 9.27 5.53 -9.21
CA SER A 17 10.28 4.66 -9.85
C SER A 17 9.93 4.26 -11.30
N GLY A 18 8.72 4.54 -11.79
CA GLY A 18 8.30 4.16 -13.15
C GLY A 18 7.59 2.80 -13.25
N LYS A 19 7.15 2.22 -12.12
CA LYS A 19 6.46 0.91 -12.09
C LYS A 19 5.28 0.82 -13.07
N THR A 20 4.48 1.88 -13.17
CA THR A 20 3.32 1.91 -14.06
C THR A 20 3.74 1.77 -15.53
N ASP A 21 4.80 2.49 -15.92
CA ASP A 21 5.34 2.42 -17.28
C ASP A 21 5.88 1.02 -17.60
N TRP A 22 6.55 0.37 -16.64
CA TRP A 22 7.03 -1.01 -16.76
C TRP A 22 5.86 -2.00 -16.87
N ALA A 23 4.82 -1.84 -16.07
CA ALA A 23 3.66 -2.71 -16.10
C ALA A 23 2.91 -2.62 -17.42
N ILE A 24 2.73 -1.42 -17.94
CA ILE A 24 2.11 -1.17 -19.26
C ILE A 24 2.98 -1.75 -20.38
N HIS A 25 4.31 -1.56 -20.31
CA HIS A 25 5.22 -2.16 -21.28
C HIS A 25 5.12 -3.69 -21.29
N TRP A 26 5.08 -4.33 -20.12
CA TRP A 26 4.94 -5.78 -20.03
C TRP A 26 3.55 -6.27 -20.49
N GLN A 27 2.49 -5.54 -20.18
CA GLN A 27 1.16 -5.87 -20.70
C GLN A 27 1.09 -5.79 -22.24
N ASN A 28 1.81 -4.84 -22.86
CA ASN A 28 1.91 -4.71 -24.30
C ASN A 28 2.84 -5.78 -24.94
N THR A 29 3.81 -6.27 -24.19
CA THR A 29 4.80 -7.26 -24.67
C THR A 29 4.30 -8.69 -24.51
N PHE A 30 3.48 -8.94 -23.49
CA PHE A 30 2.96 -10.25 -23.12
C PHE A 30 1.43 -10.19 -23.04
N ASP A 31 0.72 -10.68 -24.06
CA ASP A 31 -0.75 -10.63 -24.15
C ASP A 31 -1.47 -11.31 -22.98
N ALA A 32 -0.77 -12.20 -22.27
CA ALA A 32 -1.30 -12.92 -21.14
C ALA A 32 -1.32 -12.11 -19.83
N ILE A 33 -0.68 -10.95 -19.74
CA ILE A 33 -0.54 -10.21 -18.47
C ILE A 33 -1.74 -9.31 -18.18
N GLU A 34 -2.27 -9.41 -16.96
CA GLU A 34 -3.26 -8.48 -16.40
C GLU A 34 -2.76 -7.82 -15.13
N ILE A 35 -2.96 -6.50 -15.04
CA ILE A 35 -2.41 -5.67 -13.97
C ILE A 35 -3.37 -5.60 -12.78
N ILE A 36 -2.85 -5.89 -11.56
CA ILE A 36 -3.51 -5.64 -10.28
C ILE A 36 -2.72 -4.56 -9.54
N SER A 37 -3.36 -3.44 -9.23
CA SER A 37 -2.75 -2.35 -8.48
C SER A 37 -2.60 -2.69 -7.00
N VAL A 38 -1.40 -2.51 -6.45
CA VAL A 38 -1.08 -2.70 -5.02
C VAL A 38 -0.85 -1.33 -4.39
N ASP A 39 -1.94 -0.57 -4.27
CA ASP A 39 -1.95 0.78 -3.72
C ASP A 39 -3.16 1.01 -2.80
N SER A 40 -2.93 1.63 -1.65
CA SER A 40 -3.96 1.85 -0.62
C SER A 40 -4.80 3.12 -0.83
N VAL A 41 -4.50 3.92 -1.86
CA VAL A 41 -5.18 5.19 -2.13
C VAL A 41 -5.83 5.21 -3.51
N MET A 42 -5.15 4.71 -4.55
CA MET A 42 -5.71 4.62 -5.92
C MET A 42 -6.96 3.74 -6.01
N VAL A 43 -7.18 2.89 -5.00
CA VAL A 43 -8.38 2.06 -4.87
C VAL A 43 -9.66 2.89 -4.74
N TYR A 44 -9.58 4.11 -4.19
CA TYR A 44 -10.72 5.03 -4.06
C TYR A 44 -10.99 5.79 -5.36
N LYS A 45 -12.24 5.76 -5.82
CA LYS A 45 -12.68 6.39 -7.08
C LYS A 45 -12.37 7.88 -7.13
N GLU A 46 -12.52 8.58 -6.02
CA GLU A 46 -12.45 10.02 -5.91
C GLU A 46 -11.03 10.56 -5.67
N CYS A 47 -10.10 9.68 -5.30
CA CYS A 47 -8.70 10.06 -5.04
C CYS A 47 -7.88 9.99 -6.33
N ASN A 48 -7.79 11.08 -7.08
CA ASN A 48 -7.14 11.11 -8.40
C ASN A 48 -5.79 11.82 -8.37
N ILE A 49 -5.79 13.13 -8.10
CA ILE A 49 -4.58 13.97 -8.17
C ILE A 49 -3.62 13.61 -7.05
N GLY A 50 -4.10 13.64 -5.80
CA GLY A 50 -3.24 13.40 -4.64
C GLY A 50 -2.63 12.00 -4.59
N SER A 51 -3.28 10.99 -5.18
CA SER A 51 -2.77 9.64 -5.31
C SER A 51 -1.82 9.45 -6.49
N ALA A 52 -1.79 10.41 -7.42
CA ALA A 52 -1.12 10.32 -8.72
C ALA A 52 -1.61 9.11 -9.55
N LYS A 53 -2.92 8.90 -9.55
CA LYS A 53 -3.59 7.86 -10.32
C LYS A 53 -3.31 8.02 -11.81
N PRO A 54 -3.14 6.94 -12.59
CA PRO A 54 -3.09 7.02 -14.04
C PRO A 54 -4.32 7.73 -14.61
N SER A 55 -4.17 8.41 -15.74
CA SER A 55 -5.28 9.08 -16.41
C SER A 55 -6.35 8.08 -16.88
N ASN A 56 -7.56 8.57 -17.11
CA ASN A 56 -8.64 7.72 -17.61
C ASN A 56 -8.28 7.07 -18.95
N ASP A 57 -7.58 7.76 -19.84
CA ASP A 57 -7.15 7.21 -21.13
C ASP A 57 -6.19 6.01 -20.93
N VAL A 58 -5.26 6.14 -19.99
CA VAL A 58 -4.37 5.03 -19.62
C VAL A 58 -5.15 3.87 -19.01
N LEU A 59 -6.12 4.14 -18.14
CA LEU A 59 -6.92 3.08 -17.50
C LEU A 59 -7.90 2.40 -18.47
N GLN A 60 -8.33 3.08 -19.53
CA GLN A 60 -9.16 2.49 -20.59
C GLN A 60 -8.34 1.59 -21.51
N SER A 61 -7.15 2.03 -21.91
CA SER A 61 -6.27 1.24 -22.78
C SER A 61 -5.54 0.13 -22.04
N HIS A 62 -5.22 0.33 -20.77
CA HIS A 62 -4.51 -0.61 -19.89
C HIS A 62 -5.26 -0.74 -18.56
N PRO A 63 -6.28 -1.58 -18.47
CA PRO A 63 -7.05 -1.76 -17.25
C PRO A 63 -6.18 -2.20 -16.07
N HIS A 64 -6.35 -1.52 -14.95
CA HIS A 64 -5.69 -1.86 -13.70
C HIS A 64 -6.76 -2.27 -12.68
N HIS A 65 -6.82 -3.55 -12.34
CA HIS A 65 -7.69 -4.01 -11.27
C HIS A 65 -7.34 -3.33 -9.95
N LEU A 66 -8.32 -3.11 -9.08
CA LEU A 66 -8.23 -2.40 -7.81
C LEU A 66 -7.83 -0.90 -7.92
N VAL A 67 -7.95 -0.30 -9.11
CA VAL A 67 -8.01 1.16 -9.27
C VAL A 67 -9.47 1.56 -9.46
N ASN A 68 -9.91 2.67 -8.86
CA ASN A 68 -11.32 3.11 -8.90
C ASN A 68 -12.32 2.03 -8.40
N TYR A 69 -11.91 1.21 -7.44
CA TYR A 69 -12.65 0.02 -7.02
C TYR A 69 -13.76 0.34 -6.01
N VAL A 70 -13.47 1.18 -5.01
CA VAL A 70 -14.43 1.56 -3.95
C VAL A 70 -14.64 3.07 -3.88
N SER A 71 -15.80 3.50 -3.34
CA SER A 71 -16.04 4.90 -3.00
C SER A 71 -15.46 5.24 -1.62
N LEU A 72 -15.18 6.52 -1.37
CA LEU A 72 -14.76 7.06 -0.07
C LEU A 72 -15.79 6.89 1.05
N ASN A 73 -17.03 6.51 0.74
CA ASN A 73 -18.03 6.10 1.75
C ASN A 73 -17.64 4.81 2.48
N CYS A 74 -16.67 4.06 1.95
CA CYS A 74 -16.20 2.80 2.52
C CYS A 74 -14.75 2.93 2.96
N ILE A 75 -14.39 2.23 4.03
CA ILE A 75 -12.99 2.04 4.41
C ILE A 75 -12.52 0.73 3.77
N PHE A 76 -11.53 0.82 2.88
CA PHE A 76 -10.89 -0.35 2.29
C PHE A 76 -9.69 -0.76 3.12
N SER A 77 -9.86 -1.83 3.86
CA SER A 77 -8.84 -2.35 4.78
C SER A 77 -7.80 -3.24 4.07
N VAL A 78 -6.73 -3.55 4.76
CA VAL A 78 -5.73 -4.52 4.30
C VAL A 78 -6.32 -5.91 4.09
N ALA A 79 -7.31 -6.29 4.88
CA ALA A 79 -8.02 -7.58 4.73
C ALA A 79 -8.93 -7.59 3.49
N ASP A 80 -9.57 -6.45 3.18
CA ASP A 80 -10.38 -6.31 1.96
C ASP A 80 -9.49 -6.38 0.73
N PHE A 81 -8.33 -5.71 0.75
CA PHE A 81 -7.33 -5.82 -0.31
C PHE A 81 -6.90 -7.28 -0.52
N TYR A 82 -6.52 -7.99 0.56
CA TYR A 82 -6.06 -9.37 0.48
C TYR A 82 -7.11 -10.28 -0.16
N LYS A 83 -8.36 -10.22 0.31
CA LYS A 83 -9.47 -11.01 -0.23
C LYS A 83 -9.74 -10.68 -1.70
N SER A 84 -9.78 -9.39 -2.05
CA SER A 84 -10.03 -8.95 -3.43
C SER A 84 -8.90 -9.35 -4.37
N ALA A 85 -7.64 -9.25 -3.93
CA ALA A 85 -6.49 -9.66 -4.71
C ALA A 85 -6.45 -11.17 -4.96
N LEU A 86 -6.73 -12.00 -3.94
CA LEU A 86 -6.81 -13.46 -4.12
C LEU A 86 -7.89 -13.84 -5.14
N LYS A 87 -9.09 -13.26 -5.03
CA LYS A 87 -10.18 -13.52 -5.98
C LYS A 87 -9.80 -13.13 -7.41
N LEU A 88 -9.14 -11.98 -7.59
CA LEU A 88 -8.67 -11.54 -8.90
C LEU A 88 -7.58 -12.45 -9.47
N ILE A 89 -6.64 -12.90 -8.64
CA ILE A 89 -5.60 -13.84 -9.05
C ILE A 89 -6.23 -15.14 -9.57
N GLU A 90 -7.20 -15.71 -8.85
CA GLU A 90 -7.92 -16.93 -9.26
C GLU A 90 -8.73 -16.70 -10.55
N ASP A 91 -9.40 -15.57 -10.70
CA ASP A 91 -10.14 -15.20 -11.89
C ASP A 91 -9.23 -15.03 -13.12
N ILE A 92 -8.10 -14.34 -12.97
CA ILE A 92 -7.10 -14.14 -14.04
C ILE A 92 -6.52 -15.50 -14.48
N HIS A 93 -6.15 -16.36 -13.54
CA HIS A 93 -5.65 -17.70 -13.86
C HIS A 93 -6.73 -18.57 -14.53
N SER A 94 -8.00 -18.44 -14.16
CA SER A 94 -9.09 -19.20 -14.81
C SER A 94 -9.28 -18.84 -16.30
N ARG A 95 -8.77 -17.67 -16.72
CA ARG A 95 -8.73 -17.20 -18.10
C ARG A 95 -7.37 -17.44 -18.77
N GLU A 96 -6.55 -18.31 -18.21
CA GLU A 96 -5.20 -18.64 -18.69
C GLU A 96 -4.27 -17.42 -18.82
N LYS A 97 -4.49 -16.40 -17.97
CA LYS A 97 -3.68 -15.18 -17.91
C LYS A 97 -2.82 -15.13 -16.66
N ILE A 98 -1.85 -14.23 -16.67
CA ILE A 98 -0.83 -14.09 -15.63
C ILE A 98 -1.09 -12.78 -14.85
N PRO A 99 -1.39 -12.85 -13.55
CA PRO A 99 -1.56 -11.66 -12.73
C PRO A 99 -0.20 -10.96 -12.47
N LEU A 100 -0.13 -9.68 -12.82
CA LEU A 100 0.98 -8.77 -12.52
C LEU A 100 0.56 -7.80 -11.41
N LEU A 101 1.04 -8.03 -10.20
CA LEU A 101 0.78 -7.15 -9.06
C LEU A 101 1.80 -6.03 -9.04
N VAL A 102 1.34 -4.77 -9.12
CA VAL A 102 2.20 -3.60 -9.27
C VAL A 102 1.94 -2.57 -8.19
N GLY A 103 2.96 -2.18 -7.45
CA GLY A 103 2.73 -1.14 -6.44
C GLY A 103 3.90 -0.79 -5.53
N GLY A 104 3.57 0.09 -4.57
CA GLY A 104 4.50 0.56 -3.55
C GLY A 104 4.04 0.27 -2.11
N SER A 105 2.88 -0.36 -1.93
CA SER A 105 2.36 -0.75 -0.62
C SER A 105 3.00 -2.05 -0.15
N MET A 106 4.26 -1.96 0.34
CA MET A 106 5.09 -3.12 0.67
C MET A 106 4.43 -4.07 1.67
N MET A 107 3.67 -3.55 2.62
CA MET A 107 2.91 -4.38 3.56
C MET A 107 1.85 -5.23 2.83
N TYR A 108 1.22 -4.72 1.77
CA TYR A 108 0.24 -5.45 0.98
C TYR A 108 0.88 -6.63 0.23
N PHE A 109 2.04 -6.41 -0.37
CA PHE A 109 2.82 -7.49 -0.97
C PHE A 109 3.24 -8.54 0.07
N ASN A 110 3.70 -8.08 1.24
CA ASN A 110 4.14 -8.99 2.30
C ASN A 110 3.02 -9.90 2.80
N ILE A 111 1.81 -9.36 2.98
CA ILE A 111 0.66 -10.19 3.40
C ILE A 111 0.16 -11.13 2.30
N LEU A 112 0.29 -10.76 1.03
CA LEU A 112 0.01 -11.67 -0.07
C LEU A 112 1.01 -12.81 -0.11
N LYS A 113 2.30 -12.51 0.01
CA LYS A 113 3.37 -13.50 -0.05
C LYS A 113 3.29 -14.51 1.10
N HIS A 114 3.11 -14.02 2.34
CA HIS A 114 3.20 -14.82 3.57
C HIS A 114 1.85 -15.15 4.21
N GLY A 115 0.77 -14.61 3.68
CA GLY A 115 -0.56 -14.71 4.28
C GLY A 115 -0.86 -13.56 5.24
N ILE A 116 -2.13 -13.43 5.60
CA ILE A 116 -2.62 -12.48 6.59
C ILE A 116 -3.20 -13.22 7.78
N SER A 117 -2.81 -12.86 8.99
CA SER A 117 -3.42 -13.42 10.19
C SER A 117 -4.90 -13.08 10.26
N SER A 118 -5.75 -14.06 10.57
CA SER A 118 -7.21 -13.90 10.76
C SER A 118 -7.52 -13.15 12.06
N LEU A 119 -6.99 -11.94 12.17
CA LEU A 119 -7.22 -11.08 13.31
C LEU A 119 -8.60 -10.41 13.20
N PRO A 120 -9.27 -10.12 14.33
CA PRO A 120 -10.60 -9.54 14.34
C PRO A 120 -10.65 -8.20 13.58
N SER A 121 -11.82 -7.91 13.01
CA SER A 121 -12.08 -6.60 12.40
C SER A 121 -11.92 -5.47 13.41
N ALA A 122 -11.75 -4.24 12.91
CA ALA A 122 -11.60 -3.07 13.75
C ALA A 122 -12.88 -2.81 14.58
N ASP A 123 -12.71 -2.63 15.87
CA ASP A 123 -13.78 -2.16 16.79
C ASP A 123 -13.68 -0.61 16.89
N LEU A 124 -14.50 0.07 16.09
CA LEU A 124 -14.48 1.54 16.03
C LEU A 124 -14.88 2.19 17.37
N ALA A 125 -15.79 1.55 18.12
CA ALA A 125 -16.19 2.06 19.43
C ALA A 125 -15.05 1.97 20.43
N PHE A 126 -14.38 0.82 20.49
CA PHE A 126 -13.22 0.63 21.35
C PHE A 126 -12.05 1.55 20.95
N ARG A 127 -11.78 1.73 19.66
CA ARG A 127 -10.76 2.68 19.19
C ARG A 127 -11.03 4.10 19.67
N LYS A 128 -12.29 4.54 19.60
CA LYS A 128 -12.69 5.87 20.08
C LYS A 128 -12.39 6.03 21.57
N THR A 129 -12.68 5.02 22.39
CA THR A 129 -12.35 5.07 23.82
C THR A 129 -10.83 5.15 24.08
N LEU A 130 -10.02 4.48 23.26
CA LEU A 130 -8.57 4.57 23.36
C LEU A 130 -8.03 5.94 22.90
N GLU A 131 -8.60 6.52 21.83
CA GLU A 131 -8.27 7.87 21.36
C GLU A 131 -8.61 8.92 22.42
N GLU A 132 -9.74 8.80 23.10
CA GLU A 132 -10.12 9.67 24.24
C GLU A 132 -9.14 9.52 25.42
N LYS A 133 -8.67 8.30 25.70
CA LYS A 133 -7.61 8.08 26.71
C LYS A 133 -6.30 8.76 26.33
N ILE A 134 -5.92 8.74 25.05
CA ILE A 134 -4.72 9.44 24.55
C ILE A 134 -4.87 10.94 24.76
N LEU A 135 -6.02 11.52 24.47
CA LEU A 135 -6.26 12.96 24.66
C LEU A 135 -6.16 13.39 26.13
N LYS A 136 -6.57 12.54 27.06
CA LYS A 136 -6.56 12.82 28.50
C LYS A 136 -5.23 12.54 29.19
N GLY A 137 -4.52 11.52 28.77
CA GLY A 137 -3.36 11.01 29.53
C GLY A 137 -2.11 10.68 28.70
N GLY A 138 -2.12 11.03 27.41
CA GLY A 138 -1.03 10.73 26.51
C GLY A 138 -0.96 9.27 26.04
N ILE A 139 -0.13 9.03 25.04
CA ILE A 139 0.09 7.69 24.46
C ILE A 139 0.86 6.77 25.41
N GLU A 140 1.68 7.33 26.29
CA GLU A 140 2.52 6.61 27.24
C GLU A 140 1.69 5.77 28.20
N ASN A 141 0.49 6.23 28.58
CA ASN A 141 -0.41 5.46 29.43
C ASN A 141 -0.97 4.23 28.71
N LEU A 142 -1.32 4.36 27.42
CA LEU A 142 -1.73 3.22 26.62
C LEU A 142 -0.60 2.22 26.40
N PHE A 143 0.62 2.71 26.24
CA PHE A 143 1.79 1.82 26.13
C PHE A 143 2.04 1.06 27.42
N LYS A 144 1.86 1.68 28.59
CA LYS A 144 1.92 1.00 29.90
C LYS A 144 0.83 -0.08 30.03
N ASP A 145 -0.40 0.24 29.57
CA ASP A 145 -1.50 -0.74 29.56
C ASP A 145 -1.16 -1.95 28.66
N LEU A 146 -0.59 -1.69 27.46
CA LEU A 146 -0.12 -2.76 26.58
C LEU A 146 0.99 -3.59 27.23
N ALA A 147 2.00 -2.95 27.85
CA ALA A 147 3.11 -3.65 28.50
C ALA A 147 2.66 -4.54 29.65
N ARG A 148 1.57 -4.17 30.34
CA ARG A 148 0.97 -4.97 31.40
C ARG A 148 0.16 -6.15 30.85
N LEU A 149 -0.57 -5.96 29.74
CA LEU A 149 -1.46 -6.97 29.16
C LEU A 149 -0.72 -7.96 28.24
N ASP A 150 0.27 -7.49 27.51
CA ASP A 150 1.09 -8.27 26.58
C ASP A 150 2.52 -7.71 26.53
N PRO A 151 3.39 -8.12 27.46
CA PRO A 151 4.78 -7.64 27.52
C PRO A 151 5.58 -7.98 26.26
N GLU A 152 5.29 -9.10 25.59
CA GLU A 152 6.00 -9.51 24.36
C GLU A 152 5.62 -8.60 23.17
N ALA A 153 4.34 -8.28 23.02
CA ALA A 153 3.92 -7.30 22.02
C ALA A 153 4.54 -5.93 22.28
N ALA A 154 4.60 -5.49 23.55
CA ALA A 154 5.18 -4.21 23.92
C ALA A 154 6.69 -4.11 23.60
N LYS A 155 7.46 -5.20 23.68
CA LYS A 155 8.89 -5.20 23.28
C LYS A 155 9.08 -4.90 21.79
N SER A 156 8.14 -5.30 20.94
CA SER A 156 8.22 -5.11 19.48
C SER A 156 7.65 -3.78 18.99
N ILE A 157 6.87 -3.08 19.81
CA ILE A 157 6.17 -1.83 19.45
C ILE A 157 6.85 -0.63 20.10
N LYS A 158 7.12 0.41 19.30
CA LYS A 158 7.72 1.64 19.85
C LYS A 158 6.71 2.38 20.74
N PRO A 159 7.13 2.99 21.87
CA PRO A 159 6.23 3.64 22.83
C PRO A 159 5.35 4.76 22.26
N HIS A 160 5.75 5.39 21.14
CA HIS A 160 4.99 6.45 20.49
C HIS A 160 4.26 6.01 19.21
N ASP A 161 4.25 4.69 18.88
CA ASP A 161 3.50 4.15 17.75
C ASP A 161 2.03 3.91 18.12
N SER A 162 1.26 5.00 18.14
CA SER A 162 -0.14 4.97 18.57
C SER A 162 -0.98 3.97 17.76
N GLN A 163 -0.72 3.85 16.47
CA GLN A 163 -1.49 2.96 15.60
C GLN A 163 -1.28 1.48 15.97
N ARG A 164 -0.04 1.08 16.22
CA ARG A 164 0.26 -0.31 16.63
C ARG A 164 -0.17 -0.60 18.06
N ILE A 165 -0.03 0.37 18.97
CA ILE A 165 -0.48 0.24 20.37
C ILE A 165 -2.00 0.06 20.39
N ILE A 166 -2.76 0.93 19.72
CA ILE A 166 -4.23 0.82 19.64
C ILE A 166 -4.63 -0.53 19.04
N ARG A 167 -3.97 -0.96 17.94
CA ARG A 167 -4.29 -2.23 17.30
C ARG A 167 -4.00 -3.44 18.20
N ALA A 168 -2.89 -3.45 18.91
CA ALA A 168 -2.56 -4.52 19.86
C ALA A 168 -3.59 -4.61 21.00
N LEU A 169 -3.94 -3.48 21.61
CA LEU A 169 -4.96 -3.42 22.66
C LEU A 169 -6.34 -3.87 22.16
N GLU A 170 -6.69 -3.49 20.93
CA GLU A 170 -7.94 -3.93 20.27
C GLU A 170 -7.99 -5.46 20.10
N ILE A 171 -6.93 -6.08 19.58
CA ILE A 171 -6.82 -7.52 19.40
C ILE A 171 -6.96 -8.25 20.75
N ILE A 172 -6.26 -7.77 21.77
CA ILE A 172 -6.33 -8.34 23.13
C ILE A 172 -7.75 -8.20 23.69
N ASN A 173 -8.38 -7.04 23.49
CA ASN A 173 -9.73 -6.82 24.01
C ASN A 173 -10.78 -7.75 23.38
N ILE A 174 -10.69 -7.99 22.07
CA ILE A 174 -11.65 -8.84 21.34
C ILE A 174 -11.37 -10.33 21.59
N ASN A 175 -10.13 -10.76 21.41
CA ASN A 175 -9.78 -12.18 21.48
C ASN A 175 -9.55 -12.70 22.90
N LYS A 176 -9.38 -11.80 23.89
CA LYS A 176 -9.01 -12.14 25.28
C LYS A 176 -7.72 -12.99 25.39
N LYS A 177 -6.83 -12.85 24.40
CA LYS A 177 -5.54 -13.53 24.27
C LYS A 177 -4.46 -12.52 23.89
N SER A 178 -3.19 -12.87 24.09
CA SER A 178 -2.06 -12.07 23.60
C SER A 178 -2.09 -11.92 22.06
N VAL A 179 -1.44 -10.89 21.54
CA VAL A 179 -1.33 -10.67 20.10
C VAL A 179 -0.67 -11.85 19.41
N GLY A 180 0.42 -12.38 19.98
CA GLY A 180 1.14 -13.55 19.46
C GLY A 180 0.28 -14.81 19.38
N ALA A 181 -0.50 -15.11 20.42
CA ALA A 181 -1.43 -16.24 20.42
C ALA A 181 -2.55 -16.05 19.38
N SER A 182 -3.07 -14.84 19.24
CA SER A 182 -4.09 -14.54 18.23
C SER A 182 -3.59 -14.70 16.80
N ILE A 183 -2.30 -14.43 16.55
CA ILE A 183 -1.65 -14.65 15.25
C ILE A 183 -1.45 -16.13 14.98
N ALA A 184 -0.99 -16.89 15.96
CA ALA A 184 -0.71 -18.33 15.85
C ALA A 184 -1.98 -19.16 15.52
N ASP A 185 -3.14 -18.74 16.03
CA ASP A 185 -4.43 -19.38 15.78
C ASP A 185 -5.00 -19.10 14.36
N SER A 186 -4.30 -18.33 13.52
CA SER A 186 -4.82 -17.88 12.24
C SER A 186 -4.38 -18.76 11.08
N ASN A 187 -5.35 -19.24 10.30
CA ASN A 187 -5.11 -19.91 9.01
C ASN A 187 -5.18 -18.89 7.89
N SER A 188 -4.11 -18.74 7.12
CA SER A 188 -4.09 -17.88 5.94
C SER A 188 -3.36 -18.56 4.78
N VAL A 189 -3.79 -18.28 3.56
CA VAL A 189 -3.14 -18.79 2.35
C VAL A 189 -1.97 -17.88 1.99
N ALA A 190 -0.74 -18.38 2.08
CA ALA A 190 0.43 -17.70 1.57
C ALA A 190 0.57 -17.99 0.07
N LEU A 191 0.67 -16.95 -0.77
CA LEU A 191 0.80 -17.15 -2.22
C LEU A 191 2.03 -17.98 -2.59
N GLN A 192 3.14 -17.80 -1.88
CA GLN A 192 4.38 -18.56 -2.11
C GLN A 192 4.22 -20.07 -1.93
N GLU A 193 3.21 -20.53 -1.21
CA GLU A 193 2.93 -21.96 -1.02
C GLU A 193 2.16 -22.54 -2.21
N LYS A 194 1.24 -21.75 -2.79
CA LYS A 194 0.29 -22.18 -3.83
C LYS A 194 0.79 -21.89 -5.25
N TYR A 195 1.53 -20.80 -5.45
CA TYR A 195 1.90 -20.26 -6.75
C TYR A 195 3.41 -20.14 -6.94
N ASP A 196 3.86 -19.99 -8.17
CA ASP A 196 5.24 -19.60 -8.51
C ASP A 196 5.35 -18.07 -8.51
N LEU A 197 6.08 -17.51 -7.54
CA LEU A 197 6.23 -16.06 -7.39
C LEU A 197 7.47 -15.56 -8.11
N ILE A 198 7.27 -14.79 -9.19
CA ILE A 198 8.30 -14.05 -9.89
C ILE A 198 8.38 -12.65 -9.29
N GLU A 199 9.42 -12.34 -8.52
CA GLU A 199 9.49 -11.12 -7.73
C GLU A 199 10.53 -10.15 -8.28
N TYR A 200 10.05 -9.04 -8.85
CA TYR A 200 10.87 -7.98 -9.42
C TYR A 200 10.72 -6.68 -8.64
N GLY A 201 11.86 -6.00 -8.44
CA GLY A 201 11.94 -4.73 -7.77
C GLY A 201 12.63 -3.67 -8.60
N ILE A 202 12.00 -2.49 -8.76
CA ILE A 202 12.70 -1.32 -9.31
C ILE A 202 13.38 -0.63 -8.14
N PHE A 203 14.70 -0.72 -8.07
CA PHE A 203 15.49 -0.15 -7.00
C PHE A 203 16.52 0.85 -7.56
N PRO A 204 16.41 2.15 -7.23
CA PRO A 204 17.28 3.17 -7.81
C PRO A 204 18.73 2.94 -7.37
N ALA A 205 19.66 2.80 -8.32
CA ALA A 205 21.09 2.75 -8.05
C ALA A 205 21.59 4.06 -7.44
N GLN A 206 21.06 5.18 -7.91
CA GLN A 206 21.37 6.51 -7.39
C GLN A 206 20.13 7.17 -6.78
N ARG A 207 20.18 7.43 -5.49
CA ARG A 207 19.08 8.11 -4.75
C ARG A 207 18.72 9.48 -5.36
N ILE A 208 19.68 10.19 -5.92
CA ILE A 208 19.45 11.52 -6.50
C ILE A 208 18.47 11.47 -7.67
N GLU A 209 18.54 10.43 -8.51
CA GLU A 209 17.63 10.28 -9.66
C GLU A 209 16.19 10.06 -9.20
N LEU A 210 15.99 9.23 -8.18
CA LEU A 210 14.65 9.05 -7.59
C LEU A 210 14.13 10.36 -6.99
N HIS A 211 14.98 11.14 -6.32
CA HIS A 211 14.59 12.42 -5.74
C HIS A 211 14.19 13.45 -6.80
N LYS A 212 14.89 13.52 -7.93
CA LYS A 212 14.51 14.38 -9.07
C LYS A 212 13.15 13.95 -9.64
N ARG A 213 12.93 12.65 -9.88
CA ARG A 213 11.65 12.12 -10.35
C ARG A 213 10.50 12.40 -9.39
N ILE A 214 10.73 12.28 -8.09
CA ILE A 214 9.75 12.64 -7.06
C ILE A 214 9.41 14.13 -7.15
N GLU A 215 10.39 15.00 -7.24
CA GLU A 215 10.22 16.45 -7.32
C GLU A 215 9.41 16.85 -8.57
N THR A 216 9.84 16.41 -9.75
CA THR A 216 9.13 16.64 -11.02
C THR A 216 7.68 16.13 -10.98
N ARG A 217 7.42 15.00 -10.31
CA ARG A 217 6.06 14.51 -10.14
C ARG A 217 5.25 15.37 -9.18
N GLN A 218 5.84 15.81 -8.07
CA GLN A 218 5.16 16.67 -7.09
C GLN A 218 4.81 18.04 -7.67
N ASP A 219 5.65 18.63 -8.53
CA ASP A 219 5.34 19.86 -9.25
C ASP A 219 4.04 19.78 -10.06
N LYS A 220 3.74 18.60 -10.62
CA LYS A 220 2.51 18.35 -11.38
C LYS A 220 1.28 18.09 -10.50
N LEU A 221 1.48 17.52 -9.30
CA LEU A 221 0.39 17.07 -8.44
C LEU A 221 -0.02 18.10 -7.39
N VAL A 222 0.96 18.80 -6.81
CA VAL A 222 0.76 19.65 -5.65
C VAL A 222 0.50 21.08 -6.07
N GLY A 223 -0.73 21.53 -5.89
CA GLY A 223 -1.13 22.89 -6.25
C GLY A 223 -2.62 23.13 -6.07
N LYS A 224 -3.15 24.08 -6.82
CA LYS A 224 -4.55 24.50 -6.75
C LYS A 224 -5.52 23.34 -7.00
N LYS A 225 -5.27 22.52 -8.02
CA LYS A 225 -6.11 21.36 -8.37
C LYS A 225 -6.20 20.31 -7.27
N LEU A 226 -5.12 20.05 -6.54
CA LEU A 226 -5.14 19.15 -5.39
C LEU A 226 -6.06 19.67 -4.27
N ILE A 227 -5.98 20.97 -3.98
CA ILE A 227 -6.84 21.59 -2.96
C ILE A 227 -8.30 21.55 -3.39
N GLU A 228 -8.60 21.82 -4.67
CA GLU A 228 -9.95 21.72 -5.23
C GLU A 228 -10.50 20.28 -5.12
N GLU A 229 -9.71 19.26 -5.46
CA GLU A 229 -10.09 17.86 -5.30
C GLU A 229 -10.44 17.55 -3.83
N ILE A 230 -9.63 17.99 -2.89
CA ILE A 230 -9.88 17.72 -1.45
C ILE A 230 -11.14 18.45 -0.96
N LEU A 231 -11.38 19.68 -1.41
CA LEU A 231 -12.60 20.41 -1.07
C LEU A 231 -13.84 19.70 -1.61
N GLN A 232 -13.83 19.28 -2.88
CA GLN A 232 -14.92 18.48 -3.46
C GLN A 232 -15.18 17.18 -2.69
N ILE A 233 -14.13 16.46 -2.31
CA ILE A 233 -14.25 15.25 -1.50
C ILE A 233 -14.90 15.57 -0.15
N LYS A 234 -14.50 16.64 0.52
CA LYS A 234 -15.12 17.05 1.80
C LYS A 234 -16.60 17.41 1.67
N ASP A 235 -16.94 18.15 0.63
CA ASP A 235 -18.31 18.61 0.42
C ASP A 235 -19.26 17.45 0.08
N ILE A 236 -18.82 16.49 -0.75
CA ILE A 236 -19.66 15.38 -1.19
C ILE A 236 -19.76 14.27 -0.13
N PHE A 237 -18.65 13.93 0.53
CA PHE A 237 -18.58 12.73 1.38
C PHE A 237 -18.59 13.02 2.88
N ASN A 238 -18.55 14.28 3.29
CA ASN A 238 -18.42 14.69 4.70
C ASN A 238 -17.33 13.87 5.44
N ILE A 239 -16.20 13.64 4.75
CA ILE A 239 -15.19 12.68 5.18
C ILE A 239 -14.35 13.23 6.34
N SER A 240 -14.13 12.39 7.35
CA SER A 240 -13.25 12.71 8.47
C SER A 240 -11.78 12.73 8.05
N SER A 241 -10.99 13.61 8.67
CA SER A 241 -9.52 13.59 8.55
C SER A 241 -8.88 12.28 9.06
N SER A 242 -9.63 11.48 9.83
CA SER A 242 -9.21 10.16 10.30
C SER A 242 -9.32 9.07 9.24
N HIS A 243 -10.04 9.31 8.13
CA HIS A 243 -10.18 8.35 7.04
C HIS A 243 -8.81 7.99 6.43
N PRO A 244 -8.54 6.70 6.13
CA PRO A 244 -7.22 6.26 5.62
C PRO A 244 -6.74 7.03 4.38
N ALA A 245 -7.63 7.31 3.42
CA ALA A 245 -7.28 8.09 2.23
C ALA A 245 -6.84 9.51 2.58
N MET A 246 -7.47 10.15 3.57
CA MET A 246 -7.14 11.51 4.00
C MET A 246 -5.85 11.58 4.83
N LYS A 247 -5.38 10.46 5.36
CA LYS A 247 -4.06 10.36 6.01
C LYS A 247 -2.91 10.15 5.00
N ALA A 248 -3.23 9.85 3.74
CA ALA A 248 -2.24 9.66 2.69
C ALA A 248 -1.48 10.96 2.39
N ILE A 249 -0.28 10.79 1.83
CA ILE A 249 0.55 11.93 1.40
C ILE A 249 -0.20 12.71 0.33
N ASN A 250 0.01 13.99 0.28
CA ASN A 250 -0.68 15.02 -0.47
C ASN A 250 -2.07 15.36 0.12
N TYR A 251 -2.94 14.38 0.37
CA TYR A 251 -4.24 14.60 1.00
C TYR A 251 -4.11 15.16 2.41
N ARG A 252 -3.25 14.58 3.24
CA ARG A 252 -2.99 15.06 4.59
C ARG A 252 -2.47 16.51 4.60
N GLN A 253 -1.49 16.82 3.76
CA GLN A 253 -0.92 18.16 3.69
C GLN A 253 -1.94 19.17 3.14
N GLY A 254 -2.73 18.78 2.13
CA GLY A 254 -3.80 19.63 1.60
C GLY A 254 -4.89 19.91 2.63
N LEU A 255 -5.29 18.90 3.42
CA LEU A 255 -6.22 19.10 4.55
C LEU A 255 -5.65 20.05 5.62
N GLN A 256 -4.35 19.96 5.93
CA GLN A 256 -3.69 20.89 6.85
C GLN A 256 -3.76 22.34 6.35
N VAL A 257 -3.61 22.57 5.04
CA VAL A 257 -3.79 23.90 4.45
C VAL A 257 -5.24 24.36 4.56
N ILE A 258 -6.21 23.51 4.22
CA ILE A 258 -7.65 23.83 4.29
C ILE A 258 -8.06 24.17 5.74
N ASN A 259 -7.50 23.48 6.71
CA ASN A 259 -7.79 23.67 8.13
C ASN A 259 -6.95 24.78 8.78
N GLY A 260 -6.13 25.55 8.02
CA GLY A 260 -5.28 26.62 8.54
C GLY A 260 -4.06 26.17 9.37
N GLN A 261 -3.76 24.88 9.39
CA GLN A 261 -2.66 24.29 10.13
C GLN A 261 -1.32 24.36 9.39
N LEU A 262 -1.36 24.62 8.08
CA LEU A 262 -0.22 24.75 7.19
C LEU A 262 -0.44 25.92 6.23
N LYS A 263 0.58 26.73 5.99
CA LYS A 263 0.52 27.81 4.98
C LYS A 263 0.50 27.19 3.59
N LYS A 264 -0.26 27.80 2.67
CA LYS A 264 -0.33 27.34 1.25
C LYS A 264 1.05 27.34 0.58
N SER A 265 1.93 28.28 0.91
CA SER A 265 3.30 28.36 0.42
C SER A 265 4.19 27.19 0.86
N GLU A 266 3.85 26.51 1.97
CA GLU A 266 4.61 25.38 2.50
C GLU A 266 4.11 24.02 1.98
N LEU A 267 2.95 23.99 1.30
CA LEU A 267 2.29 22.76 0.85
C LEU A 267 3.23 21.89 0.01
N PHE A 268 3.89 22.49 -0.98
CA PHE A 268 4.79 21.76 -1.88
C PHE A 268 5.94 21.11 -1.11
N GLU A 269 6.68 21.88 -0.32
CA GLU A 269 7.84 21.38 0.42
C GLU A 269 7.47 20.27 1.41
N LYS A 270 6.36 20.45 2.14
CA LYS A 270 5.87 19.43 3.09
C LYS A 270 5.43 18.15 2.39
N SER A 271 4.77 18.25 1.25
CA SER A 271 4.38 17.09 0.42
C SER A 271 5.60 16.40 -0.19
N LEU A 272 6.54 17.17 -0.72
CA LEU A 272 7.80 16.67 -1.27
C LEU A 272 8.62 15.90 -0.21
N PHE A 273 8.79 16.51 0.97
CA PHE A 273 9.50 15.86 2.08
C PHE A 273 8.80 14.55 2.49
N ALA A 274 7.49 14.57 2.66
CA ALA A 274 6.73 13.38 3.05
C ALA A 274 6.84 12.25 2.00
N THR A 275 6.86 12.60 0.71
CA THR A 275 7.02 11.66 -0.40
C THR A 275 8.43 11.06 -0.44
N ARG A 276 9.48 11.88 -0.23
CA ARG A 276 10.86 11.38 -0.09
C ARG A 276 11.01 10.42 1.09
N GLN A 277 10.33 10.69 2.23
CA GLN A 277 10.31 9.79 3.39
C GLN A 277 9.54 8.49 3.09
N LEU A 278 8.46 8.54 2.32
CA LEU A 278 7.76 7.33 1.85
C LEU A 278 8.69 6.48 0.99
N ALA A 279 9.32 7.08 -0.02
CA ALA A 279 10.26 6.39 -0.90
C ALA A 279 11.42 5.72 -0.11
N LYS A 280 11.98 6.44 0.88
CA LYS A 280 13.00 5.87 1.79
C LYS A 280 12.50 4.63 2.51
N ARG A 281 11.28 4.66 3.07
CA ARG A 281 10.68 3.50 3.75
C ARG A 281 10.45 2.33 2.78
N GLN A 282 9.96 2.61 1.57
CA GLN A 282 9.77 1.59 0.53
C GLN A 282 11.10 0.91 0.16
N CYS A 283 12.16 1.69 -0.07
CA CYS A 283 13.49 1.15 -0.32
C CYS A 283 14.03 0.32 0.88
N THR A 284 13.72 0.73 2.11
CA THR A 284 14.12 -0.05 3.30
C THR A 284 13.43 -1.40 3.35
N TRP A 285 12.15 -1.47 3.03
CA TRP A 285 11.41 -2.73 2.90
C TRP A 285 12.02 -3.63 1.83
N MET A 286 12.31 -3.08 0.65
CA MET A 286 12.87 -3.85 -0.46
C MET A 286 14.25 -4.43 -0.17
N ARG A 287 15.09 -3.74 0.64
CA ARG A 287 16.40 -4.30 1.06
C ARG A 287 16.27 -5.53 1.95
N GLY A 288 15.21 -5.63 2.73
CA GLY A 288 14.92 -6.80 3.57
C GLY A 288 14.03 -7.84 2.89
N TRP A 289 13.75 -7.67 1.58
CA TRP A 289 12.87 -8.57 0.84
C TRP A 289 13.67 -9.75 0.28
N GLU A 290 13.32 -10.94 0.70
CA GLU A 290 13.96 -12.17 0.24
C GLU A 290 13.57 -12.50 -1.20
N ASN A 291 14.57 -12.93 -2.00
CA ASN A 291 14.42 -13.37 -3.41
C ASN A 291 13.98 -12.29 -4.41
N LEU A 292 14.08 -10.99 -4.05
CA LEU A 292 13.73 -9.90 -4.96
C LEU A 292 14.81 -9.70 -6.03
N SER A 293 14.47 -9.90 -7.29
CA SER A 293 15.31 -9.52 -8.43
C SER A 293 15.24 -8.00 -8.64
N CYS A 294 16.27 -7.28 -8.19
CA CYS A 294 16.31 -5.81 -8.29
C CYS A 294 16.92 -5.33 -9.60
N PHE A 295 16.28 -4.31 -10.20
CA PHE A 295 16.72 -3.61 -11.40
C PHE A 295 16.76 -2.11 -11.14
N ASP A 296 17.68 -1.40 -11.80
CA ASP A 296 17.68 0.06 -11.73
C ASP A 296 16.51 0.67 -12.52
N LEU A 297 16.23 1.95 -12.29
CA LEU A 297 15.15 2.72 -12.92
C LEU A 297 15.14 2.66 -14.45
N PHE A 298 16.28 2.42 -15.06
CA PHE A 298 16.52 2.44 -16.51
C PHE A 298 16.66 1.05 -17.14
N ASN A 299 16.56 -0.03 -16.36
CA ASN A 299 16.84 -1.40 -16.81
C ASN A 299 15.57 -2.16 -17.24
N LEU A 300 14.58 -1.47 -17.84
CA LEU A 300 13.33 -2.09 -18.30
C LEU A 300 13.57 -3.22 -19.30
N GLU A 301 14.40 -3.00 -20.31
CA GLU A 301 14.75 -3.98 -21.35
C GLU A 301 15.32 -5.27 -20.76
N LEU A 302 16.31 -5.12 -19.85
CA LEU A 302 16.94 -6.25 -19.17
C LEU A 302 15.93 -7.03 -18.30
N ALA A 303 15.06 -6.31 -17.59
CA ALA A 303 14.02 -6.94 -16.79
C ALA A 303 12.99 -7.68 -17.66
N THR A 304 12.64 -7.10 -18.82
CA THR A 304 11.71 -7.70 -19.79
C THR A 304 12.26 -8.98 -20.39
N GLU A 305 13.54 -8.97 -20.78
CA GLU A 305 14.21 -10.15 -21.32
C GLU A 305 14.29 -11.28 -20.28
N LYS A 306 14.65 -10.94 -19.03
CA LYS A 306 14.65 -11.91 -17.93
C LYS A 306 13.25 -12.49 -17.68
N LEU A 307 12.21 -11.66 -17.68
CA LEU A 307 10.84 -12.10 -17.49
C LEU A 307 10.40 -13.04 -18.62
N LYS A 308 10.72 -12.70 -19.88
CA LYS A 308 10.44 -13.56 -21.03
C LYS A 308 11.05 -14.94 -20.89
N ASN A 309 12.33 -15.01 -20.48
CA ASN A 309 12.99 -16.28 -20.25
C ASN A 309 12.33 -17.10 -19.14
N GLN A 310 11.92 -16.48 -18.04
CA GLN A 310 11.21 -17.17 -16.95
C GLN A 310 9.85 -17.70 -17.38
N LEU A 311 9.07 -16.92 -18.14
CA LEU A 311 7.75 -17.34 -18.62
C LEU A 311 7.82 -18.40 -19.72
N ASN A 312 8.89 -18.46 -20.51
CA ASN A 312 9.08 -19.49 -21.52
C ASN A 312 9.48 -20.86 -20.95
N PHE A 313 9.86 -20.93 -19.68
CA PHE A 313 10.18 -22.18 -18.97
C PHE A 313 9.00 -22.74 -18.18
N LEU A 314 7.87 -22.04 -18.15
CA LEU A 314 6.61 -22.45 -17.51
C LEU A 314 5.63 -22.99 -18.54
#